data_e5d4d0a3bd37dc716e0d456f61005105
#
_entry.id   e5d4d0a3bd37dc716e0d456f61005105
#
_cell.length_a   1.000
_cell.length_b   1.000
_cell.length_c   1.000
_cell.angle_alpha   90.00
_cell.angle_beta   90.00
_cell.angle_gamma   90.00
#
_symmetry.space_group_name_H-M   'P 1'
#
loop_
_entity.id
_entity.type
_entity.pdbx_description
1 polymer ?
#
loop_
_entity_poly.entity_id
_entity_poly.type
_entity_poly.pdbx_seq_one_letter_code
_entity_poly.pdbx_strand_id
1 'polypeptide(L)'
;MEMVQNLIRNLSAAEKLQFYSYHTKPVLNFQALFTDGSSNYMNPVEPKTGDEVTVRFRTARENAEHVFLCVNGEKKEMQIASKTERFDFYESSFFMGTEIADYYFEIHSGGTCCYFNKKGPARDLEPFFNYKVTPGFSTPDWAKGAIFYQIYVDRFANGDTSNDVLNREYIYINQPSKKIDDWYRYPEEMDVRNFYGGDLQGVLDHLDYLKGLGVDVIYLNPIFVSPSNHKYDIQDYDYIDPHYGKIVVDEGNTLPDWENNNMNASKYISRVTDKRNLEASNEFFIHFVEEVHKKGMRVILDGVFNHCGSFNKWMDAERIYENQYGYEKGAFVDANSPYRHFFKFYNQNAWPYNDDYDGWWGHKTLPKLNYEESRQLYDYILNVGRKWVSPPYNADGWRLDVAADLGQSEDFNHQFWRDFRTAVKEANPEAIILAEHYEDAGSWLMGDQWDTIMNYSAFMEPVTWFLTGMEKHSDERRGDLLGNTQAFVDAMVYHMSRFQYPSLMVSMNELSNHDHSRFLTRTNQTVGRTASMGAEAANQNVNKGIM
;
A
#
# COMPACT_ATOMS: atom_id res chain seq x y z
N MET A 1 -51.94 35.06 -15.31
CA MET A 1 -50.59 35.65 -15.48
C MET A 1 -50.67 37.20 -15.64
N GLU A 2 -51.49 37.75 -16.52
CA GLU A 2 -51.61 39.22 -16.71
C GLU A 2 -52.01 40.01 -15.48
N MET A 3 -52.92 39.50 -14.62
CA MET A 3 -53.35 40.15 -13.39
C MET A 3 -52.22 40.29 -12.38
N VAL A 4 -51.37 39.27 -12.24
CA VAL A 4 -50.19 39.27 -11.33
C VAL A 4 -49.11 40.21 -11.86
N GLN A 5 -48.87 40.23 -13.18
CA GLN A 5 -47.91 41.15 -13.79
C GLN A 5 -48.34 42.62 -13.65
N ASN A 6 -49.65 42.93 -13.73
CA ASN A 6 -50.16 44.27 -13.52
C ASN A 6 -50.07 44.71 -12.05
N LEU A 7 -50.26 43.78 -11.09
CA LEU A 7 -50.09 44.08 -9.67
C LEU A 7 -48.63 44.43 -9.35
N ILE A 8 -47.67 43.65 -9.88
CA ILE A 8 -46.24 43.86 -9.67
C ILE A 8 -45.74 45.15 -10.30
N ARG A 9 -46.28 45.55 -11.44
CA ARG A 9 -45.90 46.80 -12.12
C ARG A 9 -46.09 48.05 -11.26
N ASN A 10 -47.12 48.07 -10.42
CA ASN A 10 -47.47 49.23 -9.59
C ASN A 10 -46.79 49.28 -8.22
N LEU A 11 -46.00 48.29 -7.87
CA LEU A 11 -45.23 48.26 -6.62
C LEU A 11 -43.96 49.13 -6.71
N SER A 12 -43.60 49.79 -5.61
CA SER A 12 -42.30 50.45 -5.44
C SER A 12 -41.15 49.44 -5.55
N ALA A 13 -39.95 49.91 -5.76
CA ALA A 13 -38.75 49.04 -5.81
C ALA A 13 -38.58 48.18 -4.56
N ALA A 14 -38.86 48.73 -3.38
CA ALA A 14 -38.79 48.00 -2.10
C ALA A 14 -39.89 46.93 -1.99
N GLU A 15 -41.13 47.25 -2.39
CA GLU A 15 -42.26 46.30 -2.41
C GLU A 15 -42.05 45.20 -3.46
N LYS A 16 -41.47 45.52 -4.62
CA LYS A 16 -41.07 44.51 -5.62
C LYS A 16 -40.04 43.57 -5.07
N LEU A 17 -39.00 44.10 -4.40
CA LEU A 17 -37.95 43.27 -3.79
C LEU A 17 -38.56 42.35 -2.72
N GLN A 18 -39.42 42.88 -1.87
CA GLN A 18 -40.13 42.12 -0.85
C GLN A 18 -41.08 41.07 -1.43
N PHE A 19 -41.83 41.42 -2.50
CA PHE A 19 -42.67 40.46 -3.20
C PHE A 19 -41.86 39.34 -3.83
N TYR A 20 -40.77 39.67 -4.54
CA TYR A 20 -39.91 38.65 -5.14
C TYR A 20 -39.20 37.81 -4.10
N SER A 21 -38.70 38.39 -3.01
CA SER A 21 -38.06 37.63 -1.93
C SER A 21 -39.00 36.66 -1.21
N TYR A 22 -40.31 37.01 -1.16
CA TYR A 22 -41.35 36.18 -0.56
C TYR A 22 -41.85 35.05 -1.48
N HIS A 23 -41.79 35.28 -2.80
CA HIS A 23 -42.36 34.38 -3.83
C HIS A 23 -41.28 33.62 -4.61
N THR A 24 -40.02 34.00 -4.50
CA THR A 24 -38.92 33.21 -5.07
C THR A 24 -38.57 32.09 -4.12
N LYS A 25 -38.71 30.86 -4.58
CA LYS A 25 -38.18 29.72 -3.87
C LYS A 25 -36.67 29.87 -3.75
N PRO A 26 -36.06 29.53 -2.60
CA PRO A 26 -34.61 29.59 -2.46
C PRO A 26 -33.92 28.68 -3.47
N VAL A 27 -32.92 29.21 -4.17
CA VAL A 27 -32.05 28.39 -5.02
C VAL A 27 -31.27 27.45 -4.15
N LEU A 28 -31.21 26.16 -4.52
CA LEU A 28 -30.45 25.16 -3.78
C LEU A 28 -28.97 25.55 -3.72
N ASN A 29 -28.44 25.68 -2.50
CA ASN A 29 -27.05 26.01 -2.26
C ASN A 29 -26.17 24.73 -2.30
N PHE A 30 -25.64 24.42 -3.47
CA PHE A 30 -24.81 23.24 -3.69
C PHE A 30 -23.58 23.16 -2.78
N GLN A 31 -22.98 24.30 -2.38
CA GLN A 31 -21.82 24.32 -1.51
C GLN A 31 -22.11 23.93 -0.06
N ALA A 32 -23.38 23.99 0.33
CA ALA A 32 -23.82 23.60 1.66
C ALA A 32 -24.21 22.11 1.76
N LEU A 33 -24.42 21.44 0.63
CA LEU A 33 -24.69 20.01 0.58
C LEU A 33 -23.44 19.23 0.99
N PHE A 34 -23.56 18.34 1.97
CA PHE A 34 -22.40 17.60 2.44
C PHE A 34 -22.76 16.34 3.21
N THR A 35 -22.02 15.31 2.94
CA THR A 35 -21.76 14.12 3.76
C THR A 35 -20.44 13.50 3.28
N ASP A 36 -19.72 12.80 4.12
CA ASP A 36 -18.43 12.16 3.79
C ASP A 36 -18.37 10.68 4.20
N GLY A 37 -19.47 10.15 4.79
CA GLY A 37 -19.51 8.79 5.31
C GLY A 37 -18.70 8.57 6.60
N SER A 38 -18.14 9.62 7.17
CA SER A 38 -17.45 9.56 8.47
C SER A 38 -18.41 9.30 9.63
N SER A 39 -17.86 9.03 10.82
CA SER A 39 -18.66 8.85 12.05
C SER A 39 -19.56 10.04 12.42
N ASN A 40 -19.31 11.22 11.86
CA ASN A 40 -20.20 12.37 11.97
C ASN A 40 -21.44 12.27 11.07
N TYR A 41 -21.38 11.44 10.04
CA TYR A 41 -22.41 11.33 9.01
C TYR A 41 -22.92 9.90 8.79
N MET A 42 -22.31 8.89 9.38
CA MET A 42 -22.77 7.50 9.36
C MET A 42 -22.47 6.79 10.69
N ASN A 43 -23.44 6.09 11.26
CA ASN A 43 -23.26 5.35 12.51
C ASN A 43 -24.08 4.04 12.50
N PRO A 44 -23.43 2.86 12.71
CA PRO A 44 -21.99 2.66 12.76
C PRO A 44 -21.31 2.83 11.39
N VAL A 45 -20.01 3.19 11.36
CA VAL A 45 -19.22 3.34 10.11
C VAL A 45 -18.74 2.01 9.56
N GLU A 46 -18.69 0.96 10.39
CA GLU A 46 -18.32 -0.42 10.07
C GLU A 46 -19.45 -1.36 10.51
N PRO A 47 -20.62 -1.31 9.83
CA PRO A 47 -21.80 -2.05 10.26
C PRO A 47 -21.67 -3.54 9.95
N LYS A 48 -22.25 -4.35 10.82
CA LYS A 48 -22.46 -5.80 10.61
C LYS A 48 -23.84 -6.05 10.04
N THR A 49 -24.02 -7.23 9.45
CA THR A 49 -25.36 -7.69 9.03
C THR A 49 -26.34 -7.61 10.19
N GLY A 50 -27.48 -6.96 9.95
CA GLY A 50 -28.54 -6.76 10.93
C GLY A 50 -28.44 -5.45 11.72
N ASP A 51 -27.32 -4.73 11.65
CA ASP A 51 -27.22 -3.43 12.30
C ASP A 51 -28.15 -2.39 11.66
N GLU A 52 -28.71 -1.52 12.48
CA GLU A 52 -29.38 -0.31 12.00
C GLU A 52 -28.33 0.78 11.75
N VAL A 53 -28.19 1.19 10.48
CA VAL A 53 -27.25 2.22 10.04
C VAL A 53 -27.98 3.54 9.88
N THR A 54 -27.63 4.53 10.68
CA THR A 54 -28.13 5.89 10.56
C THR A 54 -27.19 6.72 9.69
N VAL A 55 -27.74 7.37 8.64
CA VAL A 55 -26.99 8.23 7.73
C VAL A 55 -27.48 9.66 7.88
N ARG A 56 -26.52 10.60 7.94
CA ARG A 56 -26.77 12.04 8.07
C ARG A 56 -26.39 12.76 6.77
N PHE A 57 -27.17 13.79 6.44
CA PHE A 57 -26.92 14.69 5.34
C PHE A 57 -27.10 16.15 5.74
N ARG A 58 -26.25 17.05 5.26
CA ARG A 58 -26.29 18.48 5.57
C ARG A 58 -26.75 19.30 4.38
N THR A 59 -27.61 20.28 4.63
CA THR A 59 -28.00 21.32 3.66
C THR A 59 -27.80 22.72 4.27
N ALA A 60 -27.91 23.78 3.46
CA ALA A 60 -28.08 25.13 4.02
C ALA A 60 -29.42 25.21 4.78
N ARG A 61 -29.49 26.15 5.73
CA ARG A 61 -30.68 26.37 6.55
C ARG A 61 -31.91 26.67 5.66
N GLU A 62 -33.00 25.90 5.88
CA GLU A 62 -34.28 26.07 5.19
C GLU A 62 -34.17 26.11 3.66
N ASN A 63 -33.23 25.33 3.09
CA ASN A 63 -32.87 25.41 1.67
C ASN A 63 -33.32 24.20 0.83
N ALA A 64 -33.65 23.07 1.46
CA ALA A 64 -34.21 21.88 0.79
C ALA A 64 -35.66 21.66 1.21
N GLU A 65 -36.53 21.34 0.24
CA GLU A 65 -37.94 20.97 0.49
C GLU A 65 -38.04 19.53 0.93
N HIS A 66 -37.30 18.64 0.25
CA HIS A 66 -37.22 17.21 0.54
C HIS A 66 -35.78 16.71 0.37
N VAL A 67 -35.34 15.85 1.25
CA VAL A 67 -34.07 15.11 1.15
C VAL A 67 -34.38 13.62 1.28
N PHE A 68 -33.91 12.83 0.33
CA PHE A 68 -34.11 11.38 0.33
C PHE A 68 -32.78 10.65 0.40
N LEU A 69 -32.73 9.60 1.19
CA LEU A 69 -31.73 8.56 1.16
C LEU A 69 -32.20 7.44 0.22
N CYS A 70 -31.41 7.12 -0.78
CA CYS A 70 -31.67 6.03 -1.73
C CYS A 70 -30.64 4.91 -1.48
N VAL A 71 -31.08 3.73 -1.03
CA VAL A 71 -30.24 2.58 -0.73
C VAL A 71 -30.70 1.39 -1.56
N ASN A 72 -29.80 0.82 -2.40
CA ASN A 72 -30.10 -0.34 -3.25
C ASN A 72 -31.40 -0.17 -4.08
N GLY A 73 -31.68 1.07 -4.53
CA GLY A 73 -32.87 1.42 -5.29
C GLY A 73 -34.13 1.74 -4.46
N GLU A 74 -34.12 1.50 -3.15
CA GLU A 74 -35.19 1.95 -2.26
C GLU A 74 -34.98 3.40 -1.83
N LYS A 75 -36.03 4.22 -1.95
CA LYS A 75 -36.02 5.65 -1.63
C LYS A 75 -36.80 5.92 -0.35
N LYS A 76 -36.14 6.58 0.63
CA LYS A 76 -36.73 6.93 1.92
C LYS A 76 -36.50 8.41 2.23
N GLU A 77 -37.56 9.14 2.57
CA GLU A 77 -37.46 10.53 2.96
C GLU A 77 -36.75 10.68 4.31
N MET A 78 -35.75 11.57 4.36
CA MET A 78 -34.98 11.88 5.56
C MET A 78 -35.68 12.96 6.40
N GLN A 79 -35.55 12.88 7.72
CA GLN A 79 -36.13 13.84 8.65
C GLN A 79 -35.07 14.77 9.20
N ILE A 80 -35.45 16.02 9.48
CA ILE A 80 -34.54 16.98 10.13
C ILE A 80 -34.30 16.52 11.57
N ALA A 81 -33.05 16.13 11.86
CA ALA A 81 -32.63 15.69 13.18
C ALA A 81 -32.07 16.86 14.04
N SER A 82 -31.39 17.80 13.40
CA SER A 82 -30.84 18.97 14.10
C SER A 82 -30.69 20.17 13.17
N LYS A 83 -30.58 21.35 13.77
CA LYS A 83 -30.46 22.63 13.07
C LYS A 83 -29.40 23.50 13.74
N THR A 84 -28.64 24.23 12.92
CA THR A 84 -27.73 25.29 13.38
C THR A 84 -28.18 26.64 12.78
N GLU A 85 -27.46 27.73 13.03
CA GLU A 85 -27.74 29.00 12.35
C GLU A 85 -27.61 28.94 10.83
N ARG A 86 -26.74 28.08 10.32
CA ARG A 86 -26.37 28.02 8.89
C ARG A 86 -26.84 26.77 8.17
N PHE A 87 -27.08 25.67 8.90
CA PHE A 87 -27.31 24.36 8.32
C PHE A 87 -28.48 23.62 8.96
N ASP A 88 -29.16 22.82 8.14
CA ASP A 88 -30.08 21.77 8.55
C ASP A 88 -29.40 20.42 8.34
N PHE A 89 -29.54 19.51 9.33
CA PHE A 89 -29.04 18.14 9.27
C PHE A 89 -30.22 17.18 9.23
N TYR A 90 -30.24 16.35 8.21
CA TYR A 90 -31.25 15.34 7.96
C TYR A 90 -30.69 13.97 8.34
N GLU A 91 -31.52 13.08 8.87
CA GLU A 91 -31.16 11.70 9.19
C GLU A 91 -32.21 10.72 8.66
N SER A 92 -31.76 9.56 8.26
CA SER A 92 -32.58 8.38 7.98
C SER A 92 -31.76 7.13 8.26
N SER A 93 -32.45 6.01 8.58
CA SER A 93 -31.78 4.72 8.87
C SER A 93 -32.25 3.65 7.89
N PHE A 94 -31.35 2.67 7.68
CA PHE A 94 -31.66 1.41 7.01
C PHE A 94 -31.04 0.24 7.79
N PHE A 95 -31.55 -0.97 7.59
CA PHE A 95 -30.92 -2.16 8.16
C PHE A 95 -29.90 -2.75 7.18
N MET A 96 -28.69 -3.05 7.70
CA MET A 96 -27.63 -3.64 6.91
C MET A 96 -27.97 -5.08 6.56
N GLY A 97 -28.09 -5.38 5.26
CA GLY A 97 -28.30 -6.71 4.71
C GLY A 97 -27.02 -7.56 4.70
N THR A 98 -27.06 -8.67 3.96
CA THR A 98 -25.90 -9.52 3.67
C THR A 98 -25.09 -9.03 2.47
N GLU A 99 -25.71 -8.22 1.62
CA GLU A 99 -25.11 -7.65 0.43
C GLU A 99 -24.58 -6.23 0.69
N ILE A 100 -23.70 -5.75 -0.19
CA ILE A 100 -23.18 -4.40 -0.15
C ILE A 100 -24.33 -3.39 -0.26
N ALA A 101 -24.39 -2.44 0.66
CA ALA A 101 -25.31 -1.31 0.55
C ALA A 101 -24.67 -0.26 -0.39
N ASP A 102 -25.34 0.01 -1.50
CA ASP A 102 -25.02 1.07 -2.46
C ASP A 102 -26.00 2.23 -2.25
N TYR A 103 -25.52 3.42 -1.85
CA TYR A 103 -26.42 4.52 -1.54
C TYR A 103 -25.95 5.89 -2.06
N TYR A 104 -26.93 6.77 -2.24
CA TYR A 104 -26.78 8.17 -2.63
C TYR A 104 -27.93 9.00 -2.05
N PHE A 105 -27.88 10.31 -2.26
CA PHE A 105 -28.94 11.22 -1.82
C PHE A 105 -29.60 11.91 -3.01
N GLU A 106 -30.89 12.18 -2.87
CA GLU A 106 -31.67 12.97 -3.81
C GLU A 106 -32.28 14.16 -3.06
N ILE A 107 -32.04 15.37 -3.54
CA ILE A 107 -32.44 16.63 -2.90
C ILE A 107 -33.37 17.41 -3.82
N HIS A 108 -34.52 17.83 -3.29
CA HIS A 108 -35.49 18.66 -4.01
C HIS A 108 -35.60 20.03 -3.39
N SER A 109 -35.57 21.07 -4.23
CA SER A 109 -35.80 22.46 -3.84
C SER A 109 -36.26 23.28 -5.04
N GLY A 110 -37.38 23.99 -4.90
CA GLY A 110 -37.84 24.93 -5.91
C GLY A 110 -38.16 24.35 -7.31
N GLY A 111 -38.47 23.04 -7.38
CA GLY A 111 -38.65 22.32 -8.65
C GLY A 111 -37.32 21.84 -9.27
N THR A 112 -36.20 22.02 -8.58
CA THR A 112 -34.89 21.46 -8.95
C THR A 112 -34.70 20.13 -8.22
N CYS A 113 -34.24 19.10 -8.93
CA CYS A 113 -33.74 17.86 -8.37
C CYS A 113 -32.22 17.85 -8.50
N CYS A 114 -31.53 17.46 -7.43
CA CYS A 114 -30.07 17.29 -7.36
C CYS A 114 -29.75 15.95 -6.72
N TYR A 115 -28.78 15.24 -7.27
CA TYR A 115 -28.22 14.04 -6.69
C TYR A 115 -26.90 14.37 -5.97
N PHE A 116 -26.60 13.61 -4.92
CA PHE A 116 -25.34 13.75 -4.19
C PHE A 116 -24.76 12.37 -3.88
N ASN A 117 -23.53 12.16 -4.24
CA ASN A 117 -22.72 11.00 -3.90
C ASN A 117 -21.27 11.44 -3.64
N LYS A 118 -20.28 10.55 -3.67
CA LYS A 118 -18.88 10.89 -3.41
C LYS A 118 -18.28 11.92 -4.37
N LYS A 119 -18.85 12.07 -5.57
CA LYS A 119 -18.48 13.14 -6.52
C LYS A 119 -18.93 14.53 -6.06
N GLY A 120 -19.88 14.59 -5.13
CA GLY A 120 -20.55 15.80 -4.71
C GLY A 120 -21.89 16.01 -5.42
N PRO A 121 -22.45 17.24 -5.41
CA PRO A 121 -23.76 17.55 -5.98
C PRO A 121 -23.72 17.56 -7.53
N ALA A 122 -24.69 16.87 -8.15
CA ALA A 122 -24.84 16.82 -9.60
C ALA A 122 -26.31 16.83 -10.03
N ARG A 123 -26.59 17.24 -11.27
CA ARG A 123 -27.96 17.18 -11.84
C ARG A 123 -28.33 15.77 -12.27
N ASP A 124 -27.36 15.03 -12.75
CA ASP A 124 -27.48 13.64 -13.19
C ASP A 124 -26.73 12.73 -12.25
N LEU A 125 -27.32 11.58 -11.89
CA LEU A 125 -26.69 10.59 -11.04
C LEU A 125 -25.64 9.82 -11.84
N GLU A 126 -24.41 9.76 -11.30
CA GLU A 126 -23.36 8.88 -11.76
C GLU A 126 -23.14 7.76 -10.71
N PRO A 127 -23.76 6.58 -10.88
CA PRO A 127 -23.75 5.51 -9.86
C PRO A 127 -22.34 5.00 -9.51
N PHE A 128 -21.36 5.20 -10.39
CA PHE A 128 -19.95 4.88 -10.14
C PHE A 128 -19.43 5.50 -8.84
N PHE A 129 -19.91 6.70 -8.49
CA PHE A 129 -19.49 7.45 -7.31
C PHE A 129 -20.38 7.24 -6.08
N ASN A 130 -21.35 6.32 -6.11
CA ASN A 130 -22.18 6.05 -4.95
C ASN A 130 -21.35 5.60 -3.76
N TYR A 131 -21.88 5.86 -2.56
CA TYR A 131 -21.31 5.30 -1.33
C TYR A 131 -21.56 3.79 -1.30
N LYS A 132 -20.54 3.02 -0.94
CA LYS A 132 -20.63 1.57 -0.76
C LYS A 132 -20.24 1.21 0.65
N VAL A 133 -20.99 0.32 1.26
CA VAL A 133 -20.74 -0.20 2.61
C VAL A 133 -20.88 -1.71 2.58
N THR A 134 -19.80 -2.40 2.91
CA THR A 134 -19.76 -3.87 2.98
C THR A 134 -20.05 -4.32 4.41
N PRO A 135 -21.05 -5.20 4.64
CA PRO A 135 -21.37 -5.67 5.98
C PRO A 135 -20.21 -6.47 6.59
N GLY A 136 -19.84 -6.14 7.82
CA GLY A 136 -18.75 -6.79 8.55
C GLY A 136 -17.34 -6.44 8.10
N PHE A 137 -17.18 -5.53 7.11
CA PHE A 137 -15.87 -5.02 6.77
C PHE A 137 -15.44 -3.98 7.79
N SER A 138 -14.30 -4.25 8.42
CA SER A 138 -13.62 -3.34 9.35
C SER A 138 -12.12 -3.37 9.12
N THR A 139 -11.45 -2.29 9.50
CA THR A 139 -10.00 -2.21 9.50
C THR A 139 -9.47 -2.04 10.92
N PRO A 140 -8.23 -2.48 11.22
CA PRO A 140 -7.68 -2.39 12.57
C PRO A 140 -7.70 -0.97 13.11
N ASP A 141 -8.24 -0.78 14.31
CA ASP A 141 -8.38 0.55 14.91
C ASP A 141 -7.03 1.23 15.15
N TRP A 142 -5.99 0.45 15.47
CA TRP A 142 -4.65 0.96 15.68
C TRP A 142 -4.03 1.58 14.42
N ALA A 143 -4.48 1.18 13.23
CA ALA A 143 -3.97 1.68 11.96
C ALA A 143 -4.66 2.98 11.49
N LYS A 144 -5.84 3.30 12.05
CA LYS A 144 -6.61 4.50 11.68
C LYS A 144 -5.89 5.77 12.13
N GLY A 145 -5.33 6.50 11.18
CA GLY A 145 -4.55 7.72 11.44
C GLY A 145 -3.16 7.49 12.01
N ALA A 146 -2.65 6.26 11.99
CA ALA A 146 -1.31 5.94 12.48
C ALA A 146 -0.20 6.52 11.60
N ILE A 147 0.91 6.89 12.24
CA ILE A 147 2.12 7.37 11.56
C ILE A 147 3.04 6.19 11.29
N PHE A 148 3.22 5.87 10.02
CA PHE A 148 4.14 4.84 9.55
C PHE A 148 5.51 5.43 9.23
N TYR A 149 6.57 4.70 9.58
CA TYR A 149 7.93 5.00 9.14
C TYR A 149 8.48 3.81 8.37
N GLN A 150 8.70 3.99 7.07
CA GLN A 150 9.32 2.97 6.21
C GLN A 150 10.81 2.91 6.45
N ILE A 151 11.34 1.71 6.69
CA ILE A 151 12.75 1.46 6.90
C ILE A 151 13.31 0.55 5.81
N TYR A 152 14.18 1.08 4.98
CA TYR A 152 15.10 0.32 4.14
C TYR A 152 16.27 -0.11 5.02
N VAL A 153 16.27 -1.35 5.51
CA VAL A 153 17.10 -1.78 6.66
C VAL A 153 18.59 -1.58 6.42
N ASP A 154 19.13 -1.99 5.26
CA ASP A 154 20.54 -1.79 4.89
C ASP A 154 21.00 -0.32 4.99
N ARG A 155 20.07 0.63 4.91
CA ARG A 155 20.34 2.07 4.80
C ARG A 155 19.88 2.88 6.02
N PHE A 156 19.51 2.22 7.13
CA PHE A 156 19.01 2.90 8.32
C PHE A 156 20.07 3.06 9.40
N ALA A 157 20.58 1.97 9.95
CA ALA A 157 21.64 1.97 10.97
C ALA A 157 22.31 0.60 11.07
N ASN A 158 23.62 0.56 11.22
CA ASN A 158 24.39 -0.65 11.50
C ASN A 158 24.56 -0.81 13.00
N GLY A 159 23.95 -1.82 13.59
CA GLY A 159 23.99 -2.13 15.02
C GLY A 159 24.93 -3.31 15.35
N ASP A 160 25.19 -4.19 14.39
CA ASP A 160 26.02 -5.38 14.57
C ASP A 160 26.92 -5.63 13.35
N THR A 161 28.13 -5.08 13.39
CA THR A 161 29.08 -5.22 12.27
C THR A 161 29.54 -6.65 11.99
N SER A 162 29.23 -7.61 12.88
CA SER A 162 29.60 -9.03 12.68
C SER A 162 28.73 -9.74 11.64
N ASN A 163 27.55 -9.19 11.34
CA ASN A 163 26.63 -9.71 10.33
C ASN A 163 26.76 -9.03 8.96
N ASP A 164 27.61 -8.01 8.80
CA ASP A 164 27.79 -7.29 7.54
C ASP A 164 28.07 -8.22 6.36
N VAL A 165 27.48 -7.91 5.20
CA VAL A 165 27.85 -8.51 3.92
C VAL A 165 29.28 -8.11 3.57
N LEU A 166 30.11 -9.07 3.21
CA LEU A 166 31.53 -8.85 2.94
C LEU A 166 31.79 -8.56 1.46
N ASN A 167 32.95 -7.95 1.18
CA ASN A 167 33.43 -7.81 -0.19
C ASN A 167 33.64 -9.20 -0.80
N ARG A 168 33.06 -9.44 -1.99
CA ARG A 168 33.13 -10.71 -2.72
C ARG A 168 32.62 -11.92 -1.91
N GLU A 169 31.63 -11.70 -1.07
CA GLU A 169 30.99 -12.80 -0.37
C GLU A 169 30.26 -13.72 -1.36
N TYR A 170 29.65 -13.14 -2.39
CA TYR A 170 29.02 -13.80 -3.54
C TYR A 170 29.02 -12.87 -4.75
N ILE A 171 28.51 -13.38 -5.88
CA ILE A 171 28.30 -12.62 -7.12
C ILE A 171 26.80 -12.40 -7.33
N TYR A 172 26.38 -11.17 -7.55
CA TYR A 172 25.01 -10.81 -7.86
C TYR A 172 24.97 -9.92 -9.11
N ILE A 173 24.13 -10.27 -10.10
CA ILE A 173 24.06 -9.59 -11.41
C ILE A 173 25.47 -9.41 -11.99
N ASN A 174 26.20 -10.53 -12.13
CA ASN A 174 27.55 -10.60 -12.69
C ASN A 174 28.62 -9.72 -12.03
N GLN A 175 28.38 -9.26 -10.80
CA GLN A 175 29.32 -8.44 -10.06
C GLN A 175 29.39 -8.88 -8.58
N PRO A 176 30.54 -8.72 -7.91
CA PRO A 176 30.68 -9.10 -6.52
C PRO A 176 29.88 -8.19 -5.58
N SER A 177 29.40 -8.78 -4.49
CA SER A 177 28.92 -8.04 -3.34
C SER A 177 30.02 -7.12 -2.79
N LYS A 178 29.62 -5.95 -2.30
CA LYS A 178 30.53 -4.93 -1.80
C LYS A 178 30.04 -4.30 -0.52
N LYS A 179 30.86 -4.32 0.52
CA LYS A 179 30.66 -3.53 1.73
C LYS A 179 31.04 -2.08 1.46
N ILE A 180 30.23 -1.16 1.91
CA ILE A 180 30.47 0.29 1.85
C ILE A 180 30.94 0.76 3.22
N ASP A 181 32.20 1.22 3.31
CA ASP A 181 32.79 1.68 4.57
C ASP A 181 32.38 3.10 4.96
N ASP A 182 32.10 3.95 3.95
CA ASP A 182 31.62 5.31 4.18
C ASP A 182 30.10 5.36 4.19
N TRP A 183 29.52 5.41 5.39
CA TRP A 183 28.08 5.50 5.59
C TRP A 183 27.42 6.69 4.89
N TYR A 184 28.14 7.79 4.70
CA TYR A 184 27.64 9.02 4.09
C TYR A 184 27.82 9.07 2.58
N ARG A 185 28.41 8.05 1.97
CA ARG A 185 28.52 7.93 0.53
C ARG A 185 27.12 7.89 -0.10
N TYR A 186 26.90 8.66 -1.16
CA TYR A 186 25.64 8.57 -1.92
C TYR A 186 25.52 7.23 -2.65
N PRO A 187 24.29 6.65 -2.74
CA PRO A 187 24.02 5.49 -3.57
C PRO A 187 24.41 5.74 -5.04
N GLU A 188 24.84 4.68 -5.70
CA GLU A 188 25.15 4.68 -7.14
C GLU A 188 23.93 4.22 -7.95
N GLU A 189 23.98 4.38 -9.26
CA GLU A 189 23.04 3.76 -10.19
C GLU A 189 23.21 2.23 -10.11
N MET A 190 22.09 1.48 -10.13
CA MET A 190 22.09 0.02 -9.96
C MET A 190 22.83 -0.48 -8.71
N ASP A 191 22.63 0.20 -7.60
CA ASP A 191 23.32 0.00 -6.31
C ASP A 191 22.80 -1.19 -5.49
N VAL A 192 22.36 -2.26 -6.17
CA VAL A 192 21.66 -3.42 -5.57
C VAL A 192 22.57 -4.40 -4.80
N ARG A 193 23.88 -4.29 -4.98
CA ARG A 193 24.92 -5.18 -4.40
C ARG A 193 25.91 -4.46 -3.49
N ASN A 194 25.71 -3.17 -3.26
CA ASN A 194 26.50 -2.36 -2.34
C ASN A 194 25.77 -2.28 -1.00
N PHE A 195 26.39 -2.78 0.06
CA PHE A 195 25.81 -2.91 1.38
C PHE A 195 26.41 -1.90 2.34
N TYR A 196 25.57 -1.13 3.03
CA TYR A 196 25.98 -0.20 4.07
C TYR A 196 25.99 -0.87 5.46
N GLY A 197 25.39 -2.06 5.55
CA GLY A 197 25.42 -2.88 6.76
C GLY A 197 24.36 -2.54 7.79
N GLY A 198 23.32 -1.79 7.42
CA GLY A 198 22.17 -1.60 8.30
C GLY A 198 21.49 -2.93 8.60
N ASP A 199 21.01 -3.10 9.84
CA ASP A 199 20.43 -4.33 10.36
C ASP A 199 19.30 -4.09 11.38
N LEU A 200 18.65 -5.16 11.84
CA LEU A 200 17.57 -5.06 12.83
C LEU A 200 18.08 -4.61 14.21
N GLN A 201 19.36 -4.85 14.55
CA GLN A 201 19.94 -4.32 15.77
C GLN A 201 20.04 -2.79 15.70
N GLY A 202 20.47 -2.25 14.55
CA GLY A 202 20.50 -0.81 14.33
C GLY A 202 19.11 -0.16 14.43
N VAL A 203 18.06 -0.85 13.98
CA VAL A 203 16.69 -0.38 14.19
C VAL A 203 16.32 -0.40 15.66
N LEU A 204 16.63 -1.47 16.40
CA LEU A 204 16.40 -1.57 17.85
C LEU A 204 17.07 -0.43 18.61
N ASP A 205 18.32 -0.13 18.29
CA ASP A 205 19.11 0.92 18.93
C ASP A 205 18.50 2.32 18.73
N HIS A 206 17.61 2.47 17.74
CA HIS A 206 16.96 3.73 17.39
C HIS A 206 15.46 3.78 17.70
N LEU A 207 14.90 2.82 18.46
CA LEU A 207 13.46 2.83 18.79
C LEU A 207 13.02 4.09 19.55
N ASP A 208 13.86 4.62 20.44
CA ASP A 208 13.54 5.86 21.15
C ASP A 208 13.53 7.09 20.24
N TYR A 209 14.38 7.11 19.23
CA TYR A 209 14.35 8.13 18.17
C TYR A 209 13.05 8.06 17.37
N LEU A 210 12.67 6.86 16.90
CA LEU A 210 11.44 6.65 16.15
C LEU A 210 10.21 7.02 16.98
N LYS A 211 10.16 6.59 18.24
CA LYS A 211 9.07 6.96 19.16
C LYS A 211 9.03 8.46 19.42
N GLY A 212 10.19 9.09 19.54
CA GLY A 212 10.31 10.56 19.70
C GLY A 212 9.82 11.35 18.50
N LEU A 213 9.85 10.78 17.29
CA LEU A 213 9.25 11.34 16.08
C LEU A 213 7.72 11.17 16.03
N GLY A 214 7.13 10.41 16.94
CA GLY A 214 5.70 10.09 16.95
C GLY A 214 5.33 8.92 16.04
N VAL A 215 6.29 8.05 15.70
CA VAL A 215 6.03 6.85 14.89
C VAL A 215 5.17 5.87 15.69
N ASP A 216 4.12 5.37 15.06
CA ASP A 216 3.24 4.33 15.58
C ASP A 216 3.56 2.97 14.97
N VAL A 217 4.01 2.93 13.72
CA VAL A 217 4.24 1.70 12.97
C VAL A 217 5.57 1.75 12.22
N ILE A 218 6.38 0.73 12.42
CA ILE A 218 7.58 0.49 11.61
C ILE A 218 7.19 -0.41 10.43
N TYR A 219 7.31 0.11 9.21
CA TYR A 219 7.20 -0.67 7.98
C TYR A 219 8.61 -1.02 7.51
N LEU A 220 8.96 -2.31 7.58
CA LEU A 220 10.23 -2.83 7.10
C LEU A 220 10.11 -3.20 5.61
N ASN A 221 10.99 -2.66 4.75
CA ASN A 221 11.24 -3.27 3.44
C ASN A 221 11.61 -4.74 3.64
N PRO A 222 11.59 -5.61 2.61
CA PRO A 222 11.79 -7.04 2.80
C PRO A 222 13.01 -7.38 3.67
N ILE A 223 12.86 -8.31 4.59
CA ILE A 223 13.90 -8.71 5.56
C ILE A 223 14.22 -10.20 5.52
N PHE A 224 13.56 -10.94 4.64
CA PHE A 224 13.81 -12.36 4.44
C PHE A 224 15.14 -12.59 3.74
N VAL A 225 15.70 -13.82 3.84
CA VAL A 225 16.96 -14.16 3.17
C VAL A 225 16.92 -13.77 1.70
N SER A 226 17.89 -12.99 1.25
CA SER A 226 17.94 -12.46 -0.12
C SER A 226 19.32 -11.90 -0.47
N PRO A 227 19.80 -12.04 -1.72
CA PRO A 227 21.14 -11.62 -2.11
C PRO A 227 21.29 -10.12 -2.37
N SER A 228 20.20 -9.38 -2.60
CA SER A 228 20.29 -7.94 -2.82
C SER A 228 20.17 -7.14 -1.53
N ASN A 229 20.58 -5.89 -1.57
CA ASN A 229 20.37 -4.97 -0.45
C ASN A 229 18.92 -4.53 -0.28
N HIS A 230 18.12 -4.55 -1.35
CA HIS A 230 16.67 -4.23 -1.33
C HIS A 230 15.81 -5.42 -0.92
N LYS A 231 16.28 -6.63 -1.10
CA LYS A 231 15.66 -7.91 -0.69
C LYS A 231 14.29 -8.23 -1.31
N TYR A 232 13.92 -7.60 -2.44
CA TYR A 232 12.73 -7.99 -3.22
C TYR A 232 12.94 -9.27 -4.05
N ASP A 233 14.12 -9.86 -4.03
CA ASP A 233 14.51 -11.12 -4.66
C ASP A 233 14.66 -12.24 -3.62
N ILE A 234 13.56 -12.55 -2.92
CA ILE A 234 13.56 -13.45 -1.77
C ILE A 234 14.12 -14.83 -2.10
N GLN A 235 15.06 -15.26 -1.27
CA GLN A 235 15.74 -16.56 -1.34
C GLN A 235 15.07 -17.61 -0.45
N ASP A 236 14.59 -17.21 0.73
CA ASP A 236 13.87 -18.09 1.66
C ASP A 236 12.82 -17.31 2.46
N TYR A 237 11.53 -17.64 2.30
CA TYR A 237 10.41 -16.99 2.99
C TYR A 237 10.25 -17.42 4.46
N ASP A 238 10.95 -18.45 4.88
CA ASP A 238 10.81 -19.00 6.23
C ASP A 238 11.72 -18.36 7.27
N TYR A 239 12.72 -17.60 6.81
CA TYR A 239 13.77 -17.09 7.68
C TYR A 239 14.13 -15.64 7.39
N ILE A 240 14.39 -14.91 8.48
CA ILE A 240 15.01 -13.59 8.42
C ILE A 240 16.45 -13.74 7.93
N ASP A 241 16.88 -12.80 7.08
CA ASP A 241 18.26 -12.81 6.57
C ASP A 241 19.27 -12.69 7.72
N PRO A 242 20.23 -13.61 7.83
CA PRO A 242 21.27 -13.55 8.87
C PRO A 242 22.09 -12.27 8.85
N HIS A 243 22.22 -11.60 7.68
CA HIS A 243 22.87 -10.29 7.57
C HIS A 243 22.04 -9.14 8.17
N TYR A 244 20.74 -9.37 8.42
CA TYR A 244 19.90 -8.46 9.20
C TYR A 244 19.61 -8.96 10.61
N GLY A 245 19.80 -10.25 10.84
CA GLY A 245 19.59 -10.93 12.11
C GLY A 245 20.88 -11.28 12.84
N LYS A 246 21.14 -12.59 13.01
CA LYS A 246 22.30 -13.10 13.75
C LYS A 246 23.05 -14.17 12.95
N ILE A 247 24.38 -14.01 12.86
CA ILE A 247 25.30 -15.01 12.33
C ILE A 247 26.02 -15.65 13.51
N VAL A 248 25.67 -16.89 13.84
CA VAL A 248 26.29 -17.67 14.94
C VAL A 248 27.30 -18.69 14.43
N VAL A 249 27.24 -19.01 13.14
CA VAL A 249 28.18 -19.84 12.41
C VAL A 249 28.72 -19.06 11.23
N ASP A 250 29.98 -18.73 11.24
CA ASP A 250 30.61 -17.87 10.22
C ASP A 250 31.80 -18.57 9.55
N GLU A 251 31.53 -19.73 8.97
CA GLU A 251 32.54 -20.58 8.31
C GLU A 251 32.74 -20.18 6.83
N GLY A 252 33.75 -20.76 6.20
CA GLY A 252 34.08 -20.55 4.80
C GLY A 252 34.83 -19.25 4.51
N ASN A 253 35.07 -19.00 3.22
CA ASN A 253 35.84 -17.87 2.73
C ASN A 253 35.06 -17.09 1.67
N THR A 254 35.35 -15.80 1.51
CA THR A 254 34.89 -14.98 0.38
C THR A 254 35.53 -15.45 -0.92
N LEU A 255 34.89 -15.15 -2.04
CA LEU A 255 35.38 -15.54 -3.36
C LEU A 255 36.69 -14.80 -3.69
N PRO A 256 37.73 -15.51 -4.18
CA PRO A 256 38.93 -14.85 -4.68
C PRO A 256 38.62 -14.05 -5.95
N ASP A 257 39.51 -13.13 -6.34
CA ASP A 257 39.28 -12.17 -7.43
C ASP A 257 38.99 -12.79 -8.79
N TRP A 258 39.47 -14.01 -9.04
CA TRP A 258 39.29 -14.73 -10.29
C TRP A 258 38.04 -15.62 -10.29
N GLU A 259 37.38 -15.82 -9.14
CA GLU A 259 36.25 -16.73 -9.01
C GLU A 259 34.91 -15.96 -9.04
N ASN A 260 34.02 -16.38 -9.92
CA ASN A 260 32.69 -15.77 -10.08
C ASN A 260 31.54 -16.80 -10.00
N ASN A 261 31.83 -18.04 -9.57
CA ASN A 261 30.83 -19.08 -9.42
C ASN A 261 30.32 -19.15 -7.98
N ASN A 262 29.04 -18.87 -7.77
CA ASN A 262 28.42 -18.87 -6.45
C ASN A 262 28.39 -20.26 -5.76
N MET A 263 28.57 -21.36 -6.48
CA MET A 263 28.77 -22.69 -5.86
C MET A 263 30.00 -22.72 -4.94
N ASN A 264 30.98 -21.83 -5.18
CA ASN A 264 32.22 -21.72 -4.42
C ASN A 264 32.17 -20.60 -3.36
N ALA A 265 31.04 -19.89 -3.24
CA ALA A 265 30.81 -18.82 -2.28
C ALA A 265 30.59 -19.38 -0.86
N SER A 266 31.57 -20.10 -0.34
CA SER A 266 31.44 -20.90 0.88
C SER A 266 31.08 -20.07 2.11
N LYS A 267 31.51 -18.81 2.19
CA LYS A 267 31.14 -17.86 3.25
C LYS A 267 29.64 -17.57 3.21
N TYR A 268 29.15 -17.14 2.05
CA TYR A 268 27.73 -16.84 1.84
C TYR A 268 26.85 -18.07 2.08
N ILE A 269 27.21 -19.20 1.47
CA ILE A 269 26.48 -20.46 1.65
C ILE A 269 26.38 -20.80 3.14
N SER A 270 27.48 -20.78 3.89
CA SER A 270 27.45 -21.04 5.34
C SER A 270 26.51 -20.08 6.08
N ARG A 271 26.56 -18.79 5.76
CA ARG A 271 25.74 -17.77 6.44
C ARG A 271 24.25 -17.95 6.19
N VAL A 272 23.83 -18.25 4.94
CA VAL A 272 22.42 -18.25 4.53
C VAL A 272 21.76 -19.64 4.43
N THR A 273 22.52 -20.73 4.61
CA THR A 273 21.98 -22.09 4.55
C THR A 273 22.13 -22.87 5.86
N ASP A 274 23.04 -22.46 6.76
CA ASP A 274 23.16 -23.09 8.08
C ASP A 274 21.94 -22.76 8.95
N LYS A 275 21.21 -23.79 9.34
CA LYS A 275 19.98 -23.63 10.11
C LYS A 275 20.16 -22.93 11.45
N ARG A 276 21.35 -23.02 12.04
CA ARG A 276 21.66 -22.30 13.30
C ARG A 276 21.61 -20.78 13.11
N ASN A 277 22.12 -20.27 11.97
CA ASN A 277 22.03 -18.85 11.62
C ASN A 277 20.60 -18.43 11.33
N LEU A 278 19.89 -19.24 10.55
CA LEU A 278 18.51 -19.00 10.16
C LEU A 278 17.58 -18.97 11.38
N GLU A 279 17.71 -19.94 12.29
CA GLU A 279 16.92 -20.01 13.53
C GLU A 279 17.28 -18.88 14.49
N ALA A 280 18.57 -18.57 14.68
CA ALA A 280 19.01 -17.46 15.52
C ALA A 280 18.48 -16.11 15.00
N SER A 281 18.40 -15.93 13.68
CA SER A 281 17.83 -14.72 13.08
C SER A 281 16.32 -14.62 13.28
N ASN A 282 15.60 -15.73 13.21
CA ASN A 282 14.18 -15.77 13.54
C ASN A 282 13.92 -15.48 15.03
N GLU A 283 14.72 -16.05 15.93
CA GLU A 283 14.65 -15.76 17.37
C GLU A 283 14.95 -14.28 17.67
N PHE A 284 15.92 -13.72 16.96
CA PHE A 284 16.21 -12.29 17.06
C PHE A 284 15.07 -11.42 16.58
N PHE A 285 14.37 -11.81 15.50
CA PHE A 285 13.19 -11.09 15.02
C PHE A 285 12.03 -11.15 16.03
N ILE A 286 11.82 -12.27 16.70
CA ILE A 286 10.82 -12.36 17.79
C ILE A 286 11.14 -11.33 18.87
N HIS A 287 12.40 -11.29 19.32
CA HIS A 287 12.86 -10.28 20.28
C HIS A 287 12.67 -8.84 19.75
N PHE A 288 12.99 -8.60 18.47
CA PHE A 288 12.79 -7.30 17.82
C PHE A 288 11.33 -6.83 17.91
N VAL A 289 10.38 -7.68 17.54
CA VAL A 289 8.94 -7.34 17.59
C VAL A 289 8.50 -7.09 19.03
N GLU A 290 8.95 -7.89 19.99
CA GLU A 290 8.64 -7.67 21.40
C GLU A 290 9.12 -6.32 21.92
N GLU A 291 10.34 -5.89 21.56
CA GLU A 291 10.89 -4.59 21.97
C GLU A 291 10.14 -3.42 21.32
N VAL A 292 9.76 -3.55 20.04
CA VAL A 292 8.92 -2.56 19.35
C VAL A 292 7.56 -2.44 20.02
N HIS A 293 6.92 -3.56 20.36
CA HIS A 293 5.63 -3.58 21.06
C HIS A 293 5.72 -2.98 22.46
N LYS A 294 6.81 -3.22 23.22
CA LYS A 294 7.06 -2.59 24.53
C LYS A 294 7.13 -1.06 24.44
N LYS A 295 7.58 -0.51 23.31
CA LYS A 295 7.56 0.94 23.05
C LYS A 295 6.17 1.45 22.60
N GLY A 296 5.17 0.58 22.49
CA GLY A 296 3.82 0.92 22.00
C GLY A 296 3.80 1.24 20.52
N MET A 297 4.71 0.67 19.75
CA MET A 297 4.74 0.73 18.28
C MET A 297 4.38 -0.64 17.68
N ARG A 298 4.16 -0.69 16.38
CA ARG A 298 3.78 -1.87 15.59
C ARG A 298 4.81 -2.16 14.52
N VAL A 299 4.77 -3.38 13.96
CA VAL A 299 5.66 -3.81 12.87
C VAL A 299 4.85 -4.42 11.75
N ILE A 300 5.00 -3.92 10.52
CA ILE A 300 4.50 -4.61 9.32
C ILE A 300 5.64 -5.05 8.42
N LEU A 301 5.44 -6.18 7.76
CA LEU A 301 6.40 -6.82 6.87
C LEU A 301 6.06 -6.58 5.41
N ASP A 302 7.07 -6.63 4.55
CA ASP A 302 6.90 -6.60 3.09
C ASP A 302 6.80 -8.01 2.53
N GLY A 303 5.67 -8.32 1.90
CA GLY A 303 5.34 -9.63 1.32
C GLY A 303 5.52 -9.64 -0.19
N VAL A 304 6.65 -10.15 -0.66
CA VAL A 304 6.97 -10.28 -2.08
C VAL A 304 6.50 -11.65 -2.56
N PHE A 305 5.25 -11.74 -2.98
CA PHE A 305 4.61 -13.03 -3.32
C PHE A 305 4.35 -13.23 -4.81
N ASN A 306 4.54 -12.21 -5.66
CA ASN A 306 4.41 -12.36 -7.10
C ASN A 306 5.58 -13.13 -7.73
N HIS A 307 6.77 -12.96 -7.20
CA HIS A 307 8.02 -13.54 -7.69
C HIS A 307 8.95 -13.87 -6.51
N CYS A 308 10.02 -14.58 -6.77
CA CYS A 308 11.12 -14.78 -5.82
C CYS A 308 12.46 -14.39 -6.47
N GLY A 309 13.57 -14.59 -5.78
CA GLY A 309 14.90 -14.41 -6.37
C GLY A 309 15.41 -15.63 -7.16
N SER A 310 16.36 -15.43 -8.06
CA SER A 310 17.07 -16.53 -8.72
C SER A 310 17.89 -17.40 -7.75
N PHE A 311 18.27 -16.83 -6.61
CA PHE A 311 18.92 -17.53 -5.50
C PHE A 311 17.95 -18.38 -4.65
N ASN A 312 16.64 -18.24 -4.84
CA ASN A 312 15.64 -18.91 -4.01
C ASN A 312 15.84 -20.44 -4.01
N LYS A 313 15.73 -21.05 -2.83
CA LYS A 313 15.93 -22.51 -2.63
C LYS A 313 15.06 -23.39 -3.52
N TRP A 314 13.91 -22.89 -4.00
CA TRP A 314 13.04 -23.60 -4.91
C TRP A 314 13.52 -23.54 -6.37
N MET A 315 14.16 -22.42 -6.77
CA MET A 315 14.73 -22.24 -8.10
C MET A 315 16.17 -22.72 -8.14
N ASP A 316 17.02 -22.23 -7.26
CA ASP A 316 18.46 -22.50 -7.12
C ASP A 316 19.24 -22.28 -8.44
N ALA A 317 18.94 -21.18 -9.15
CA ALA A 317 19.64 -20.86 -10.38
C ALA A 317 21.14 -20.58 -10.17
N GLU A 318 21.53 -20.15 -8.96
CA GLU A 318 22.92 -19.92 -8.57
C GLU A 318 23.60 -21.14 -7.96
N ARG A 319 22.87 -22.24 -7.80
CA ARG A 319 23.35 -23.55 -7.37
C ARG A 319 24.01 -23.55 -6.00
N ILE A 320 23.53 -22.72 -5.10
CA ILE A 320 24.03 -22.61 -3.71
C ILE A 320 23.44 -23.67 -2.80
N TYR A 321 22.27 -24.24 -3.15
CA TYR A 321 21.60 -25.31 -2.38
C TYR A 321 21.85 -26.71 -2.92
N GLU A 322 22.26 -26.86 -4.18
CA GLU A 322 22.38 -28.14 -4.91
C GLU A 322 23.12 -29.21 -4.13
N ASN A 323 24.15 -28.83 -3.37
CA ASN A 323 25.01 -29.75 -2.62
C ASN A 323 24.89 -29.60 -1.09
N GLN A 324 23.88 -28.85 -0.60
CA GLN A 324 23.71 -28.62 0.83
C GLN A 324 22.84 -29.71 1.46
N TYR A 325 23.31 -30.25 2.58
CA TYR A 325 22.55 -31.25 3.33
C TYR A 325 21.23 -30.68 3.88
N GLY A 326 20.15 -31.40 3.67
CA GLY A 326 18.82 -31.01 4.15
C GLY A 326 18.06 -30.07 3.22
N TYR A 327 18.58 -29.84 2.02
CA TYR A 327 17.87 -29.11 0.96
C TYR A 327 17.63 -30.02 -0.24
N GLU A 328 16.44 -29.85 -0.87
CA GLU A 328 16.11 -30.49 -2.14
C GLU A 328 16.73 -29.71 -3.30
N LYS A 329 16.96 -30.38 -4.42
CA LYS A 329 17.43 -29.70 -5.64
C LYS A 329 16.38 -28.71 -6.16
N GLY A 330 16.82 -27.51 -6.52
CA GLY A 330 15.96 -26.50 -7.11
C GLY A 330 15.42 -26.87 -8.48
N ALA A 331 14.36 -26.18 -8.90
CA ALA A 331 13.69 -26.43 -10.19
C ALA A 331 14.57 -26.11 -11.40
N PHE A 332 15.53 -25.19 -11.30
CA PHE A 332 16.54 -24.92 -12.31
C PHE A 332 17.49 -26.12 -12.50
N VAL A 333 17.87 -26.77 -11.40
CA VAL A 333 18.90 -27.82 -11.36
C VAL A 333 18.38 -29.14 -11.95
N ASP A 334 17.15 -29.56 -11.58
CA ASP A 334 16.65 -30.90 -11.87
C ASP A 334 15.18 -30.88 -12.32
N ALA A 335 14.88 -31.55 -13.44
CA ALA A 335 13.51 -31.73 -13.94
C ALA A 335 12.58 -32.44 -12.94
N ASN A 336 13.14 -33.26 -12.03
CA ASN A 336 12.39 -34.00 -11.00
C ASN A 336 12.36 -33.27 -9.65
N SER A 337 12.78 -32.01 -9.61
CA SER A 337 12.68 -31.18 -8.40
C SER A 337 11.24 -31.15 -7.86
N PRO A 338 11.02 -31.27 -6.54
CA PRO A 338 9.70 -31.11 -5.94
C PRO A 338 9.12 -29.71 -6.18
N TYR A 339 9.96 -28.76 -6.53
CA TYR A 339 9.58 -27.35 -6.81
C TYR A 339 9.37 -27.08 -8.31
N ARG A 340 9.42 -28.14 -9.16
CA ARG A 340 9.34 -28.01 -10.62
C ARG A 340 8.14 -27.19 -11.08
N HIS A 341 6.97 -27.36 -10.45
CA HIS A 341 5.72 -26.69 -10.79
C HIS A 341 5.51 -25.35 -10.08
N PHE A 342 6.46 -24.93 -9.23
CA PHE A 342 6.44 -23.59 -8.65
C PHE A 342 6.77 -22.50 -9.67
N PHE A 343 7.33 -22.93 -10.81
CA PHE A 343 7.75 -22.07 -11.90
C PHE A 343 7.27 -22.60 -13.24
N LYS A 344 7.04 -21.69 -14.18
CA LYS A 344 6.73 -22.03 -15.56
C LYS A 344 8.02 -22.08 -16.36
N PHE A 345 8.31 -23.24 -16.97
CA PHE A 345 9.43 -23.41 -17.88
C PHE A 345 8.92 -23.62 -19.30
N TYR A 346 9.50 -22.95 -20.27
CA TYR A 346 9.08 -23.01 -21.67
C TYR A 346 9.71 -24.19 -22.42
N ASN A 347 10.99 -24.48 -22.14
CA ASN A 347 11.70 -25.62 -22.79
C ASN A 347 11.82 -26.82 -21.82
N GLN A 348 11.06 -27.87 -22.08
CA GLN A 348 11.04 -29.09 -21.26
C GLN A 348 12.27 -29.98 -21.42
N ASN A 349 13.15 -29.71 -22.41
CA ASN A 349 14.33 -30.52 -22.71
C ASN A 349 15.65 -29.84 -22.29
N ALA A 350 15.60 -28.70 -21.60
CA ALA A 350 16.79 -27.93 -21.27
C ALA A 350 17.46 -28.34 -19.95
N TRP A 351 16.93 -29.32 -19.20
CA TRP A 351 17.59 -29.83 -18.00
C TRP A 351 18.80 -30.71 -18.31
N PRO A 352 19.79 -30.75 -17.40
CA PRO A 352 19.89 -29.99 -16.15
C PRO A 352 20.21 -28.52 -16.41
N TYR A 353 19.92 -27.68 -15.38
CA TYR A 353 20.20 -26.25 -15.39
C TYR A 353 19.38 -25.48 -16.43
N ASN A 354 18.06 -25.64 -16.32
CA ASN A 354 17.12 -25.05 -17.27
C ASN A 354 16.90 -23.55 -16.96
N ASP A 355 17.41 -22.67 -17.80
CA ASP A 355 17.30 -21.23 -17.71
C ASP A 355 16.12 -20.64 -18.49
N ASP A 356 15.29 -21.48 -19.14
CA ASP A 356 14.14 -21.05 -19.95
C ASP A 356 12.86 -21.00 -19.12
N TYR A 357 12.90 -20.26 -18.01
CA TYR A 357 11.76 -20.05 -17.11
C TYR A 357 11.15 -18.65 -17.22
N ASP A 358 9.90 -18.52 -16.77
CA ASP A 358 9.19 -17.25 -16.70
C ASP A 358 9.76 -16.34 -15.60
N GLY A 359 10.04 -15.11 -15.95
CA GLY A 359 10.49 -14.07 -15.01
C GLY A 359 9.55 -12.88 -15.03
N TRP A 360 9.32 -12.26 -13.88
CA TRP A 360 8.52 -11.05 -13.80
C TRP A 360 9.12 -9.98 -14.71
N TRP A 361 8.30 -9.47 -15.65
CA TRP A 361 8.73 -8.60 -16.75
C TRP A 361 9.93 -9.12 -17.56
N GLY A 362 10.13 -10.45 -17.60
CA GLY A 362 11.24 -11.10 -18.31
C GLY A 362 12.57 -11.10 -17.56
N HIS A 363 12.62 -10.60 -16.33
CA HIS A 363 13.84 -10.60 -15.53
C HIS A 363 14.16 -11.99 -14.96
N LYS A 364 15.28 -12.58 -15.37
CA LYS A 364 15.73 -13.89 -14.89
C LYS A 364 16.15 -13.90 -13.42
N THR A 365 16.49 -12.74 -12.88
CA THR A 365 16.77 -12.58 -11.44
C THR A 365 15.52 -12.62 -10.57
N LEU A 366 14.32 -12.51 -11.18
CA LEU A 366 13.03 -12.48 -10.52
C LEU A 366 12.07 -13.54 -11.10
N PRO A 367 12.32 -14.85 -10.85
CA PRO A 367 11.44 -15.92 -11.30
C PRO A 367 10.00 -15.71 -10.85
N LYS A 368 9.04 -15.70 -11.79
CA LYS A 368 7.63 -15.55 -11.47
C LYS A 368 7.07 -16.83 -10.85
N LEU A 369 6.33 -16.71 -9.76
CA LEU A 369 5.71 -17.84 -9.07
C LEU A 369 4.44 -18.29 -9.79
N ASN A 370 4.32 -19.60 -10.03
CA ASN A 370 3.25 -20.22 -10.81
C ASN A 370 2.22 -20.93 -9.93
N TYR A 371 1.35 -20.15 -9.35
CA TYR A 371 0.35 -20.61 -8.38
C TYR A 371 -0.73 -21.50 -9.00
N GLU A 372 -1.16 -21.20 -10.26
CA GLU A 372 -2.22 -21.92 -10.95
C GLU A 372 -1.87 -23.39 -11.22
N GLU A 373 -0.59 -23.70 -11.37
CA GLU A 373 -0.11 -25.07 -11.62
C GLU A 373 0.39 -25.77 -10.34
N SER A 374 0.44 -25.06 -9.19
CA SER A 374 0.98 -25.63 -7.94
C SER A 374 0.16 -25.28 -6.70
N ARG A 375 -0.73 -26.19 -6.34
CA ARG A 375 -1.45 -26.10 -5.06
C ARG A 375 -0.50 -26.10 -3.86
N GLN A 376 0.63 -26.81 -3.95
CA GLN A 376 1.65 -26.83 -2.91
C GLN A 376 2.25 -25.44 -2.68
N LEU A 377 2.59 -24.70 -3.75
CA LEU A 377 3.07 -23.33 -3.65
C LEU A 377 2.00 -22.41 -3.07
N TYR A 378 0.76 -22.54 -3.55
CA TYR A 378 -0.39 -21.77 -3.09
C TYR A 378 -0.55 -21.88 -1.57
N ASP A 379 -0.65 -23.11 -1.07
CA ASP A 379 -0.82 -23.37 0.37
C ASP A 379 0.42 -22.93 1.17
N TYR A 380 1.61 -23.05 0.59
CA TYR A 380 2.86 -22.62 1.23
C TYR A 380 2.84 -21.11 1.50
N ILE A 381 2.51 -20.30 0.51
CA ILE A 381 2.51 -18.84 0.67
C ILE A 381 1.38 -18.39 1.60
N LEU A 382 0.19 -19.01 1.56
CA LEU A 382 -0.84 -18.74 2.57
C LEU A 382 -0.33 -19.03 4.00
N ASN A 383 0.44 -20.11 4.19
CA ASN A 383 1.07 -20.43 5.46
C ASN A 383 2.15 -19.42 5.87
N VAL A 384 2.94 -18.89 4.92
CA VAL A 384 3.88 -17.78 5.17
C VAL A 384 3.11 -16.55 5.66
N GLY A 385 2.03 -16.17 4.98
CA GLY A 385 1.16 -15.07 5.38
C GLY A 385 0.64 -15.20 6.81
N ARG A 386 0.22 -16.42 7.19
CA ARG A 386 -0.26 -16.75 8.53
C ARG A 386 0.85 -16.77 9.57
N LYS A 387 2.00 -17.41 9.26
CA LYS A 387 3.12 -17.66 10.16
C LYS A 387 3.63 -16.37 10.82
N TRP A 388 3.95 -15.38 10.03
CA TRP A 388 4.66 -14.19 10.51
C TRP A 388 3.76 -13.24 11.34
N VAL A 389 2.43 -13.33 11.19
CA VAL A 389 1.49 -12.56 12.02
C VAL A 389 0.99 -13.32 13.24
N SER A 390 1.43 -14.57 13.41
CA SER A 390 1.07 -15.46 14.54
C SER A 390 2.19 -15.53 15.57
N PRO A 391 1.88 -15.94 16.81
CA PRO A 391 2.91 -16.32 17.77
C PRO A 391 3.86 -17.41 17.20
N PRO A 392 5.17 -17.32 17.44
CA PRO A 392 5.82 -16.34 18.32
C PRO A 392 6.22 -15.02 17.63
N TYR A 393 6.06 -14.89 16.30
CA TYR A 393 6.57 -13.75 15.52
C TYR A 393 5.78 -12.47 15.75
N ASN A 394 4.43 -12.54 15.73
CA ASN A 394 3.50 -11.47 16.07
C ASN A 394 3.71 -10.14 15.31
N ALA A 395 4.11 -10.18 14.04
CA ALA A 395 4.04 -8.99 13.20
C ALA A 395 2.60 -8.51 13.07
N ASP A 396 2.40 -7.20 12.92
CA ASP A 396 1.08 -6.56 12.95
C ASP A 396 0.43 -6.44 11.56
N GLY A 397 1.05 -7.00 10.53
CA GLY A 397 0.47 -7.05 9.18
C GLY A 397 1.48 -7.14 8.06
N TRP A 398 0.94 -7.00 6.86
CA TRP A 398 1.65 -7.11 5.59
C TRP A 398 1.46 -5.87 4.71
N ARG A 399 2.54 -5.38 4.13
CA ARG A 399 2.52 -4.66 2.86
C ARG A 399 2.78 -5.69 1.75
N LEU A 400 1.99 -5.66 0.70
CA LEU A 400 2.07 -6.65 -0.38
C LEU A 400 2.67 -6.00 -1.62
N ASP A 401 3.84 -6.49 -2.02
CA ASP A 401 4.58 -6.04 -3.19
C ASP A 401 3.86 -6.42 -4.48
N VAL A 402 3.73 -5.48 -5.41
CA VAL A 402 3.09 -5.64 -6.74
C VAL A 402 1.88 -6.58 -6.74
N ALA A 403 0.99 -6.37 -5.77
CA ALA A 403 -0.06 -7.32 -5.41
C ALA A 403 -1.01 -7.67 -6.58
N ALA A 404 -1.27 -6.72 -7.48
CA ALA A 404 -2.14 -6.94 -8.63
C ALA A 404 -1.50 -7.84 -9.73
N ASP A 405 -0.17 -7.98 -9.72
CA ASP A 405 0.56 -8.79 -10.73
C ASP A 405 0.59 -10.28 -10.38
N LEU A 406 0.18 -10.66 -9.14
CA LEU A 406 0.23 -12.05 -8.70
C LEU A 406 -0.71 -12.93 -9.52
N GLY A 407 -0.22 -14.09 -9.93
CA GLY A 407 -0.95 -15.04 -10.77
C GLY A 407 -0.87 -14.72 -12.26
N GLN A 408 -1.69 -15.40 -13.07
CA GLN A 408 -1.73 -15.28 -14.54
C GLN A 408 -3.07 -14.67 -15.02
N SER A 409 -4.07 -14.56 -14.16
CA SER A 409 -5.38 -13.99 -14.47
C SER A 409 -5.93 -13.14 -13.31
N GLU A 410 -6.76 -12.17 -13.66
CA GLU A 410 -7.42 -11.28 -12.69
C GLU A 410 -8.32 -12.06 -11.73
N ASP A 411 -9.12 -13.00 -12.23
CA ASP A 411 -9.99 -13.85 -11.41
C ASP A 411 -9.21 -14.66 -10.38
N PHE A 412 -8.05 -15.22 -10.81
CA PHE A 412 -7.15 -15.95 -9.91
C PHE A 412 -6.55 -15.02 -8.86
N ASN A 413 -6.09 -13.84 -9.26
CA ASN A 413 -5.53 -12.83 -8.37
C ASN A 413 -6.53 -12.48 -7.25
N HIS A 414 -7.78 -12.16 -7.63
CA HIS A 414 -8.85 -11.87 -6.66
C HIS A 414 -9.12 -13.05 -5.72
N GLN A 415 -9.14 -14.29 -6.23
CA GLN A 415 -9.37 -15.46 -5.37
C GLN A 415 -8.21 -15.69 -4.40
N PHE A 416 -6.96 -15.56 -4.88
CA PHE A 416 -5.78 -15.69 -4.02
C PHE A 416 -5.81 -14.69 -2.85
N TRP A 417 -6.14 -13.43 -3.11
CA TRP A 417 -6.18 -12.41 -2.06
C TRP A 417 -7.34 -12.59 -1.08
N ARG A 418 -8.46 -13.18 -1.50
CA ARG A 418 -9.53 -13.61 -0.57
C ARG A 418 -9.03 -14.69 0.38
N ASP A 419 -8.36 -15.70 -0.15
CA ASP A 419 -7.82 -16.80 0.65
C ASP A 419 -6.67 -16.31 1.55
N PHE A 420 -5.83 -15.42 1.05
CA PHE A 420 -4.76 -14.80 1.83
C PHE A 420 -5.33 -13.97 2.99
N ARG A 421 -6.36 -13.13 2.72
CA ARG A 421 -7.06 -12.41 3.78
C ARG A 421 -7.61 -13.36 4.84
N THR A 422 -8.28 -14.41 4.41
CA THR A 422 -8.84 -15.43 5.32
C THR A 422 -7.73 -16.01 6.20
N ALA A 423 -6.63 -16.45 5.60
CA ALA A 423 -5.50 -17.04 6.33
C ALA A 423 -4.89 -16.06 7.35
N VAL A 424 -4.68 -14.80 6.96
CA VAL A 424 -4.09 -13.77 7.82
C VAL A 424 -5.05 -13.39 8.95
N LYS A 425 -6.33 -13.10 8.64
CA LYS A 425 -7.31 -12.63 9.63
C LYS A 425 -7.76 -13.73 10.61
N GLU A 426 -7.73 -15.00 10.21
CA GLU A 426 -7.92 -16.14 11.13
C GLU A 426 -6.77 -16.26 12.12
N ALA A 427 -5.54 -15.96 11.69
CA ALA A 427 -4.36 -16.01 12.53
C ALA A 427 -4.24 -14.80 13.47
N ASN A 428 -4.52 -13.62 12.92
CA ASN A 428 -4.49 -12.35 13.64
C ASN A 428 -5.53 -11.39 13.03
N PRO A 429 -6.73 -11.26 13.65
CA PRO A 429 -7.78 -10.36 13.16
C PRO A 429 -7.34 -8.88 13.06
N GLU A 430 -6.38 -8.48 13.91
CA GLU A 430 -5.85 -7.12 13.96
C GLU A 430 -4.68 -6.88 12.97
N ALA A 431 -4.24 -7.88 12.22
CA ALA A 431 -3.19 -7.68 11.22
C ALA A 431 -3.73 -6.88 10.01
N ILE A 432 -3.05 -5.79 9.65
CA ILE A 432 -3.40 -5.02 8.46
C ILE A 432 -2.90 -5.72 7.19
N ILE A 433 -3.68 -5.62 6.11
CA ILE A 433 -3.31 -6.05 4.76
C ILE A 433 -3.32 -4.82 3.87
N LEU A 434 -2.14 -4.28 3.61
CA LEU A 434 -1.90 -3.08 2.81
C LEU A 434 -1.21 -3.46 1.51
N ALA A 435 -1.79 -3.16 0.36
CA ALA A 435 -1.21 -3.55 -0.93
C ALA A 435 -0.53 -2.38 -1.64
N GLU A 436 0.56 -2.68 -2.32
CA GLU A 436 1.06 -1.80 -3.36
C GLU A 436 0.21 -1.98 -4.62
N HIS A 437 -0.41 -0.90 -5.05
CA HIS A 437 -1.16 -0.87 -6.30
C HIS A 437 -1.22 0.55 -6.85
N TYR A 438 -1.04 0.67 -8.16
CA TYR A 438 -1.23 1.90 -8.91
C TYR A 438 -2.65 1.92 -9.50
N GLU A 439 -3.22 3.11 -9.70
CA GLU A 439 -4.53 3.33 -10.34
C GLU A 439 -5.73 2.90 -9.49
N ASP A 440 -6.73 2.22 -10.08
CA ASP A 440 -8.01 1.91 -9.44
C ASP A 440 -7.99 0.56 -8.72
N ALA A 441 -7.92 0.60 -7.40
CA ALA A 441 -7.98 -0.57 -6.53
C ALA A 441 -9.41 -0.96 -6.10
N GLY A 442 -10.44 -0.35 -6.66
CA GLY A 442 -11.81 -0.49 -6.16
C GLY A 442 -12.31 -1.93 -6.07
N SER A 443 -11.90 -2.82 -6.98
CA SER A 443 -12.30 -4.24 -6.96
C SER A 443 -11.66 -5.06 -5.83
N TRP A 444 -10.49 -4.67 -5.36
CA TRP A 444 -9.80 -5.33 -4.23
C TRP A 444 -10.18 -4.75 -2.86
N LEU A 445 -10.81 -3.57 -2.82
CA LEU A 445 -11.21 -2.87 -1.60
C LEU A 445 -12.68 -3.08 -1.23
N MET A 446 -13.26 -4.20 -1.65
CA MET A 446 -14.67 -4.54 -1.36
C MET A 446 -14.86 -5.20 0.01
N GLY A 447 -13.80 -5.32 0.82
CA GLY A 447 -13.84 -5.83 2.20
C GLY A 447 -13.47 -7.30 2.34
N ASP A 448 -13.22 -8.00 1.24
CA ASP A 448 -12.91 -9.42 1.19
C ASP A 448 -11.46 -9.74 0.79
N GLN A 449 -10.64 -8.73 0.49
CA GLN A 449 -9.26 -8.88 0.02
C GLN A 449 -8.32 -7.98 0.82
N TRP A 450 -7.86 -6.85 0.25
CA TRP A 450 -7.00 -5.91 0.96
C TRP A 450 -7.78 -5.00 1.90
N ASP A 451 -7.18 -4.61 3.01
CA ASP A 451 -7.74 -3.57 3.89
C ASP A 451 -7.61 -2.20 3.24
N THR A 452 -6.46 -1.95 2.60
CA THR A 452 -6.13 -0.66 1.98
C THR A 452 -4.96 -0.78 1.01
N ILE A 453 -4.53 0.35 0.44
CA ILE A 453 -3.38 0.46 -0.46
C ILE A 453 -2.43 1.59 -0.07
N MET A 454 -1.20 1.55 -0.63
CA MET A 454 -0.33 2.71 -0.76
C MET A 454 -1.02 3.73 -1.67
N ASN A 455 -1.35 4.90 -1.12
CA ASN A 455 -2.27 5.84 -1.76
C ASN A 455 -1.57 6.74 -2.78
N TYR A 456 -1.08 6.14 -3.85
CA TYR A 456 -0.38 6.87 -4.91
C TYR A 456 -1.31 7.81 -5.66
N SER A 457 -2.39 7.29 -6.20
CA SER A 457 -3.26 8.02 -7.14
C SER A 457 -4.17 9.05 -6.47
N ALA A 458 -4.62 8.78 -5.21
CA ALA A 458 -5.47 9.74 -4.50
C ALA A 458 -4.67 10.72 -3.61
N PHE A 459 -3.36 10.56 -3.43
CA PHE A 459 -2.56 11.43 -2.58
C PHE A 459 -1.21 11.80 -3.18
N MET A 460 -0.28 10.83 -3.35
CA MET A 460 1.11 11.13 -3.74
C MET A 460 1.18 11.90 -5.06
N GLU A 461 0.52 11.41 -6.10
CA GLU A 461 0.57 12.00 -7.43
C GLU A 461 -0.07 13.39 -7.49
N PRO A 462 -1.35 13.58 -7.06
CA PRO A 462 -1.97 14.91 -7.10
C PRO A 462 -1.21 15.95 -6.27
N VAL A 463 -0.76 15.60 -5.08
CA VAL A 463 0.03 16.51 -4.24
C VAL A 463 1.36 16.84 -4.91
N THR A 464 2.02 15.84 -5.48
CA THR A 464 3.31 16.03 -6.17
C THR A 464 3.22 17.02 -7.31
N TRP A 465 2.39 16.72 -8.32
CA TRP A 465 2.36 17.59 -9.50
C TRP A 465 1.69 18.94 -9.23
N PHE A 466 0.74 19.02 -8.30
CA PHE A 466 0.11 20.28 -7.90
C PHE A 466 1.13 21.24 -7.26
N LEU A 467 1.97 20.73 -6.36
CA LEU A 467 2.94 21.55 -5.62
C LEU A 467 4.25 21.77 -6.39
N THR A 468 4.70 20.78 -7.15
CA THR A 468 6.04 20.79 -7.73
C THR A 468 6.07 20.91 -9.26
N GLY A 469 4.97 20.59 -9.94
CA GLY A 469 4.94 20.49 -11.41
C GLY A 469 5.77 19.33 -11.96
N MET A 470 6.01 18.29 -11.14
CA MET A 470 6.74 17.08 -11.53
C MET A 470 5.83 15.85 -11.39
N GLU A 471 6.07 14.82 -12.18
CA GLU A 471 5.53 13.50 -11.90
C GLU A 471 6.32 12.78 -10.78
N LYS A 472 5.81 11.65 -10.26
CA LYS A 472 6.33 10.99 -9.05
C LYS A 472 7.76 10.45 -9.12
N HIS A 473 8.24 10.12 -10.32
CA HIS A 473 9.62 9.63 -10.53
C HIS A 473 10.61 10.74 -10.93
N SER A 474 10.13 11.95 -11.17
CA SER A 474 10.87 13.07 -11.78
C SER A 474 11.29 12.82 -13.23
N ASP A 475 10.67 11.87 -13.93
CA ASP A 475 11.00 11.56 -15.31
C ASP A 475 10.53 12.67 -16.25
N GLU A 476 9.43 13.36 -15.91
CA GLU A 476 8.92 14.48 -16.71
C GLU A 476 8.36 15.64 -15.87
N ARG A 477 8.26 16.78 -16.51
CA ARG A 477 7.58 17.96 -15.95
C ARG A 477 6.11 17.97 -16.33
N ARG A 478 5.27 18.24 -15.34
CA ARG A 478 3.82 18.42 -15.48
C ARG A 478 3.44 19.87 -15.18
N GLY A 479 4.04 20.79 -15.92
CA GLY A 479 3.77 22.23 -15.77
C GLY A 479 2.31 22.61 -16.03
N ASP A 480 1.56 21.80 -16.78
CA ASP A 480 0.12 21.88 -17.01
C ASP A 480 -0.72 21.66 -15.73
N LEU A 481 -0.17 20.92 -14.77
CA LEU A 481 -0.81 20.57 -13.50
C LEU A 481 -0.32 21.40 -12.31
N LEU A 482 0.79 22.15 -12.45
CA LEU A 482 1.32 22.99 -11.39
C LEU A 482 0.31 24.06 -10.97
N GLY A 483 -0.18 23.99 -9.72
CA GLY A 483 -1.17 24.90 -9.16
C GLY A 483 -2.57 24.79 -9.80
N ASN A 484 -2.83 23.77 -10.61
CA ASN A 484 -4.12 23.55 -11.24
C ASN A 484 -5.11 22.94 -10.22
N THR A 485 -5.84 23.81 -9.53
CA THR A 485 -6.78 23.42 -8.47
C THR A 485 -7.88 22.50 -8.96
N GLN A 486 -8.40 22.70 -10.18
CA GLN A 486 -9.48 21.87 -10.71
C GLN A 486 -8.98 20.44 -10.94
N ALA A 487 -7.86 20.27 -11.63
CA ALA A 487 -7.26 18.96 -11.85
C ALA A 487 -6.91 18.25 -10.52
N PHE A 488 -6.43 19.00 -9.53
CA PHE A 488 -6.13 18.47 -8.20
C PHE A 488 -7.39 17.91 -7.52
N VAL A 489 -8.46 18.70 -7.47
CA VAL A 489 -9.74 18.29 -6.86
C VAL A 489 -10.35 17.11 -7.60
N ASP A 490 -10.36 17.15 -8.93
CA ASP A 490 -10.94 16.08 -9.77
C ASP A 490 -10.20 14.75 -9.54
N ALA A 491 -8.86 14.77 -9.49
CA ALA A 491 -8.05 13.59 -9.21
C ALA A 491 -8.33 13.04 -7.80
N MET A 492 -8.31 13.91 -6.78
CA MET A 492 -8.59 13.52 -5.39
C MET A 492 -9.98 12.91 -5.25
N VAL A 493 -11.01 13.55 -5.79
CA VAL A 493 -12.41 13.07 -5.73
C VAL A 493 -12.55 11.73 -6.45
N TYR A 494 -12.00 11.63 -7.66
CA TYR A 494 -12.09 10.39 -8.44
C TYR A 494 -11.47 9.21 -7.70
N HIS A 495 -10.20 9.33 -7.31
CA HIS A 495 -9.48 8.21 -6.70
C HIS A 495 -9.95 7.89 -5.28
N MET A 496 -10.24 8.91 -4.43
CA MET A 496 -10.80 8.67 -3.10
C MET A 496 -12.19 8.03 -3.15
N SER A 497 -12.98 8.27 -4.19
CA SER A 497 -14.30 7.66 -4.35
C SER A 497 -14.24 6.13 -4.48
N ARG A 498 -13.09 5.57 -4.86
CA ARG A 498 -12.87 4.12 -5.02
C ARG A 498 -12.70 3.38 -3.68
N PHE A 499 -12.38 4.11 -2.62
CA PHE A 499 -12.27 3.53 -1.28
C PHE A 499 -13.62 3.49 -0.58
N GLN A 500 -13.88 2.42 0.17
CA GLN A 500 -14.84 2.48 1.26
C GLN A 500 -14.22 3.25 2.43
N TYR A 501 -15.04 3.81 3.32
CA TYR A 501 -14.56 4.64 4.42
C TYR A 501 -13.51 3.93 5.31
N PRO A 502 -13.70 2.65 5.73
CA PRO A 502 -12.68 1.95 6.53
C PRO A 502 -11.33 1.87 5.84
N SER A 503 -11.30 1.56 4.53
CA SER A 503 -10.06 1.51 3.74
C SER A 503 -9.37 2.87 3.63
N LEU A 504 -10.16 3.95 3.47
CA LEU A 504 -9.63 5.31 3.36
C LEU A 504 -8.96 5.77 4.66
N MET A 505 -9.52 5.38 5.81
CA MET A 505 -9.00 5.75 7.14
C MET A 505 -7.63 5.13 7.47
N VAL A 506 -7.25 4.07 6.78
CA VAL A 506 -5.97 3.36 6.95
C VAL A 506 -5.10 3.41 5.70
N SER A 507 -5.47 4.21 4.68
CA SER A 507 -4.67 4.35 3.46
C SER A 507 -3.32 4.98 3.74
N MET A 508 -2.25 4.42 3.12
CA MET A 508 -0.90 4.92 3.31
C MET A 508 -0.66 6.15 2.44
N ASN A 509 -0.78 7.33 3.04
CA ASN A 509 -0.48 8.61 2.40
C ASN A 509 0.98 8.94 2.57
N GLU A 510 1.73 9.00 1.47
CA GLU A 510 3.16 9.30 1.47
C GLU A 510 3.52 10.23 0.32
N LEU A 511 4.62 10.95 0.45
CA LEU A 511 5.13 11.83 -0.61
C LEU A 511 6.28 11.20 -1.40
N SER A 512 6.96 10.22 -0.82
CA SER A 512 8.08 9.48 -1.43
C SER A 512 8.25 8.14 -0.73
N ASN A 513 8.78 7.16 -1.45
CA ASN A 513 9.28 5.91 -0.92
C ASN A 513 10.54 5.48 -1.67
N HIS A 514 10.97 4.23 -1.51
CA HIS A 514 12.19 3.71 -2.14
C HIS A 514 12.12 3.58 -3.68
N ASP A 515 10.92 3.58 -4.29
CA ASP A 515 10.71 3.47 -5.74
C ASP A 515 10.60 4.82 -6.45
N HIS A 516 10.34 5.88 -5.70
CA HIS A 516 10.08 7.20 -6.24
C HIS A 516 11.22 8.18 -5.96
N SER A 517 11.35 9.21 -6.78
CA SER A 517 12.27 10.30 -6.46
C SER A 517 11.87 10.95 -5.14
N ARG A 518 12.86 11.47 -4.40
CA ARG A 518 12.58 12.19 -3.15
C ARG A 518 11.72 13.42 -3.43
N PHE A 519 10.74 13.68 -2.58
CA PHE A 519 9.88 14.85 -2.70
C PHE A 519 10.70 16.16 -2.77
N LEU A 520 11.76 16.27 -1.97
CA LEU A 520 12.67 17.40 -2.00
C LEU A 520 13.32 17.61 -3.40
N THR A 521 13.70 16.53 -4.08
CA THR A 521 14.22 16.58 -5.45
C THR A 521 13.17 17.13 -6.41
N ARG A 522 11.93 16.70 -6.29
CA ARG A 522 10.80 17.20 -7.10
C ARG A 522 10.53 18.69 -6.90
N THR A 523 10.72 19.22 -5.68
CA THR A 523 10.57 20.67 -5.43
C THR A 523 11.54 21.53 -6.24
N ASN A 524 12.67 20.97 -6.67
CA ASN A 524 13.66 21.65 -7.52
C ASN A 524 13.34 21.53 -9.01
N GLN A 525 12.31 20.79 -9.39
CA GLN A 525 11.92 20.53 -10.77
C GLN A 525 13.06 19.95 -11.64
N THR A 526 13.94 19.17 -11.01
CA THR A 526 15.03 18.48 -11.69
C THR A 526 14.48 17.24 -12.38
N VAL A 527 14.65 17.18 -13.72
CA VAL A 527 14.24 16.03 -14.53
C VAL A 527 15.30 14.93 -14.44
N GLY A 528 14.83 13.69 -14.38
CA GLY A 528 15.64 12.48 -14.29
C GLY A 528 15.82 11.98 -12.87
N ARG A 529 16.00 10.66 -12.76
CA ARG A 529 16.28 10.00 -11.48
C ARG A 529 17.67 10.40 -11.02
N THR A 530 17.75 11.06 -9.88
CA THR A 530 19.01 11.52 -9.33
C THR A 530 19.63 10.43 -8.46
N ALA A 531 20.79 9.93 -8.87
CA ALA A 531 21.65 9.09 -8.06
C ALA A 531 22.96 9.86 -7.75
N SER A 532 23.66 9.47 -6.69
CA SER A 532 24.98 10.04 -6.33
C SER A 532 25.02 11.57 -6.30
N MET A 533 25.89 12.15 -7.10
CA MET A 533 26.12 13.60 -7.17
C MET A 533 24.90 14.40 -7.66
N GLY A 534 24.03 13.80 -8.48
CA GLY A 534 22.76 14.41 -8.89
C GLY A 534 21.82 14.65 -7.72
N ALA A 535 21.74 13.70 -6.78
CA ALA A 535 20.95 13.84 -5.55
C ALA A 535 21.49 14.95 -4.65
N GLU A 536 22.81 15.09 -4.53
CA GLU A 536 23.43 16.18 -3.76
C GLU A 536 23.09 17.54 -4.37
N ALA A 537 23.28 17.71 -5.67
CA ALA A 537 22.98 18.96 -6.37
C ALA A 537 21.48 19.34 -6.26
N ALA A 538 20.58 18.36 -6.34
CA ALA A 538 19.15 18.59 -6.16
C ALA A 538 18.81 19.02 -4.73
N ASN A 539 19.43 18.43 -3.72
CA ASN A 539 19.17 18.74 -2.31
C ASN A 539 19.73 20.10 -1.87
N GLN A 540 20.78 20.62 -2.52
CA GLN A 540 21.34 21.94 -2.21
C GLN A 540 20.38 23.09 -2.52
N ASN A 541 19.47 22.90 -3.45
CA ASN A 541 18.56 23.93 -3.96
C ASN A 541 17.09 23.70 -3.60
N VAL A 542 16.82 23.09 -2.45
CA VAL A 542 15.45 22.80 -2.00
C VAL A 542 14.60 24.07 -2.01
N ASN A 543 13.45 24.00 -2.68
CA ASN A 543 12.49 25.10 -2.68
C ASN A 543 11.67 25.09 -1.39
N LYS A 544 12.18 25.80 -0.38
CA LYS A 544 11.54 25.91 0.95
C LYS A 544 10.16 26.54 0.92
N GLY A 545 9.77 27.21 -0.17
CA GLY A 545 8.44 27.81 -0.31
C GLY A 545 7.35 26.77 -0.59
N ILE A 546 7.71 25.54 -0.96
CA ILE A 546 6.77 24.43 -1.17
C ILE A 546 6.62 23.60 0.10
N MET A 547 7.63 23.54 0.95
CA MET A 547 7.57 22.86 2.24
C MET A 547 6.90 23.74 3.30
#